data_7fce638c19d0a43810810dbbafc16dba
#
_entry.id   7fce638c19d0a43810810dbbafc16dba
#
_cell.length_a   1.000
_cell.length_b   1.000
_cell.length_c   1.000
_cell.angle_alpha   90.00
_cell.angle_beta   90.00
_cell.angle_gamma   90.00
#
_symmetry.space_group_name_H-M   'P 1'
#
loop_
_entity.id
_entity.type
_entity.pdbx_description
1 polymer ?
#
loop_
_entity_poly.entity_id
_entity_poly.type
_entity_poly.pdbx_seq_one_letter_code
_entity_poly.pdbx_strand_id
1 'polypeptide(L)'
;MIQFNLEFVLEKPELPLELDRLLVSFLKASLESASPKMFEQLYDKRRSVVKPYTFSYYLPGAKFKDEKIYLRQNKFSMFFSNADMEQTIYFFNGFKKILHQRYPMNGNSMELVRIKNVRRKEIKDPE
;
A
#
# COMPACT_ATOMS: atom_id res chain seq x y z
N MET A 1 -8.98 3.58 -14.91
CA MET A 1 -8.37 2.95 -13.72
C MET A 1 -8.02 4.01 -12.70
N ILE A 2 -8.38 3.75 -11.44
CA ILE A 2 -8.11 4.70 -10.37
C ILE A 2 -6.81 4.31 -9.68
N GLN A 3 -5.98 5.28 -9.42
CA GLN A 3 -4.74 5.07 -8.70
C GLN A 3 -4.78 5.87 -7.41
N PHE A 4 -4.43 5.22 -6.32
CA PHE A 4 -4.34 5.90 -5.03
C PHE A 4 -2.88 6.16 -4.69
N ASN A 5 -2.62 7.34 -4.15
CA ASN A 5 -1.32 7.67 -3.59
C ASN A 5 -1.49 7.65 -2.08
N LEU A 6 -0.84 6.72 -1.43
CA LEU A 6 -0.92 6.53 0.02
C LEU A 6 0.35 7.11 0.63
N GLU A 7 0.18 8.12 1.49
CA GLU A 7 1.32 8.77 2.12
C GLU A 7 1.48 8.26 3.54
N PHE A 8 2.69 7.83 3.87
CA PHE A 8 3.00 7.24 5.17
C PHE A 8 4.03 8.07 5.92
N VAL A 9 3.92 8.05 7.24
CA VAL A 9 4.91 8.64 8.13
C VAL A 9 5.45 7.50 8.98
N LEU A 10 6.76 7.50 9.17
CA LEU A 10 7.44 6.45 9.93
C LEU A 10 7.86 6.99 11.29
N GLU A 11 7.92 6.11 12.28
CA GLU A 11 8.45 6.48 13.58
C GLU A 11 9.95 6.74 13.44
N LYS A 12 10.63 5.90 12.66
CA LYS A 12 12.06 6.05 12.37
C LYS A 12 12.23 6.07 10.86
N PRO A 13 13.15 6.86 10.32
CA PRO A 13 13.31 6.98 8.86
C PRO A 13 14.03 5.78 8.23
N GLU A 14 13.53 4.61 8.46
CA GLU A 14 14.10 3.39 7.93
C GLU A 14 13.03 2.37 7.62
N LEU A 15 13.31 1.49 6.66
CA LEU A 15 12.40 0.46 6.23
C LEU A 15 13.17 -0.86 6.08
N PRO A 16 12.50 -2.00 6.17
CA PRO A 16 13.19 -3.27 5.95
C PRO A 16 13.51 -3.46 4.47
N LEU A 17 14.54 -4.25 4.18
CA LEU A 17 14.88 -4.53 2.79
C LEU A 17 13.73 -5.27 2.09
N GLU A 18 12.99 -6.08 2.83
CA GLU A 18 11.86 -6.80 2.24
C GLU A 18 10.63 -5.92 2.25
N LEU A 19 10.74 -4.76 1.65
CA LEU A 19 9.68 -3.77 1.65
C LEU A 19 8.42 -4.28 0.95
N ASP A 20 8.58 -5.03 -0.15
CA ASP A 20 7.42 -5.55 -0.87
C ASP A 20 6.58 -6.45 0.04
N ARG A 21 7.23 -7.27 0.85
CA ARG A 21 6.51 -8.14 1.78
C ARG A 21 5.76 -7.32 2.82
N LEU A 22 6.37 -6.27 3.32
CA LEU A 22 5.72 -5.39 4.28
C LEU A 22 4.48 -4.73 3.66
N LEU A 23 4.61 -4.23 2.44
CA LEU A 23 3.49 -3.54 1.79
C LEU A 23 2.37 -4.49 1.42
N VAL A 24 2.69 -5.71 1.01
CA VAL A 24 1.66 -6.72 0.75
C VAL A 24 0.93 -7.05 2.05
N SER A 25 1.66 -7.16 3.16
CA SER A 25 1.05 -7.39 4.46
C SER A 25 0.08 -6.26 4.82
N PHE A 26 0.48 -5.03 4.56
CA PHE A 26 -0.36 -3.86 4.79
C PHE A 26 -1.62 -3.90 3.93
N LEU A 27 -1.49 -4.29 2.65
CA LEU A 27 -2.64 -4.40 1.77
C LEU A 27 -3.60 -5.48 2.25
N LYS A 28 -3.08 -6.61 2.72
CA LYS A 28 -3.93 -7.66 3.26
C LYS A 28 -4.70 -7.18 4.48
N ALA A 29 -4.03 -6.48 5.39
CA ALA A 29 -4.67 -5.97 6.59
C ALA A 29 -5.75 -4.95 6.23
N SER A 30 -5.48 -4.11 5.22
CA SER A 30 -6.45 -3.11 4.78
C SER A 30 -7.70 -3.78 4.22
N LEU A 31 -7.53 -4.77 3.38
CA LEU A 31 -8.65 -5.45 2.77
C LEU A 31 -9.45 -6.23 3.80
N GLU A 32 -8.76 -6.90 4.72
CA GLU A 32 -9.44 -7.67 5.76
C GLU A 32 -10.25 -6.75 6.67
N SER A 33 -9.73 -5.56 6.93
CA SER A 33 -10.43 -4.58 7.75
C SER A 33 -11.75 -4.14 7.10
N ALA A 34 -11.79 -4.06 5.78
CA ALA A 34 -12.99 -3.65 5.08
C ALA A 34 -13.94 -4.82 4.85
N SER A 35 -13.41 -5.99 4.51
CA SER A 35 -14.23 -7.14 4.17
C SER A 35 -13.44 -8.43 4.36
N PRO A 36 -13.62 -9.12 5.48
CA PRO A 36 -12.97 -10.41 5.68
C PRO A 36 -13.30 -11.41 4.57
N LYS A 37 -14.53 -11.34 4.03
CA LYS A 37 -14.94 -12.24 2.97
C LYS A 37 -14.15 -11.98 1.69
N MET A 38 -13.98 -10.73 1.31
CA MET A 38 -13.22 -10.39 0.11
C MET A 38 -11.76 -10.75 0.32
N PHE A 39 -11.25 -10.56 1.54
CA PHE A 39 -9.88 -10.93 1.86
C PHE A 39 -9.67 -12.43 1.65
N GLU A 40 -10.60 -13.25 2.12
CA GLU A 40 -10.50 -14.69 1.96
C GLU A 40 -10.54 -15.08 0.48
N GLN A 41 -11.40 -14.45 -0.29
CA GLN A 41 -11.50 -14.76 -1.71
C GLN A 41 -10.24 -14.42 -2.47
N LEU A 42 -9.64 -13.29 -2.19
CA LEU A 42 -8.48 -12.82 -2.94
C LEU A 42 -7.20 -13.54 -2.52
N TYR A 43 -7.09 -13.90 -1.25
CA TYR A 43 -5.87 -14.51 -0.72
C TYR A 43 -6.06 -15.96 -0.29
N ASP A 44 -6.98 -16.68 -0.94
CA ASP A 44 -7.24 -18.07 -0.63
C ASP A 44 -6.04 -18.90 -1.10
N LYS A 45 -5.34 -19.51 -0.17
CA LYS A 45 -4.15 -20.28 -0.48
C LYS A 45 -4.45 -21.58 -1.24
N ARG A 46 -5.70 -22.02 -1.21
CA ARG A 46 -6.08 -23.24 -1.88
C ARG A 46 -6.37 -23.04 -3.36
N ARG A 47 -6.43 -21.79 -3.80
CA ARG A 47 -6.72 -21.48 -5.18
C ARG A 47 -5.69 -20.50 -5.71
N SER A 48 -5.35 -20.66 -6.97
CA SER A 48 -4.44 -19.75 -7.61
C SER A 48 -5.26 -18.58 -8.13
N VAL A 49 -5.27 -17.47 -7.38
CA VAL A 49 -6.04 -16.30 -7.76
C VAL A 49 -5.10 -15.24 -8.28
N VAL A 50 -5.36 -14.76 -9.48
CA VAL A 50 -4.57 -13.68 -10.05
C VAL A 50 -5.04 -12.38 -9.39
N LYS A 51 -4.11 -11.64 -8.85
CA LYS A 51 -4.43 -10.39 -8.19
C LYS A 51 -4.34 -9.26 -9.19
N PRO A 52 -5.46 -8.58 -9.46
CA PRO A 52 -5.48 -7.51 -10.49
C PRO A 52 -4.92 -6.18 -10.04
N TYR A 53 -4.21 -6.14 -8.93
CA TYR A 53 -3.65 -4.89 -8.46
C TYR A 53 -2.15 -4.85 -8.71
N THR A 54 -1.64 -3.62 -8.77
CA THR A 54 -0.21 -3.39 -8.81
C THR A 54 0.11 -2.27 -7.85
N PHE A 55 1.35 -2.21 -7.39
CA PHE A 55 1.78 -1.10 -6.56
C PHE A 55 3.24 -0.79 -6.82
N SER A 56 3.59 0.44 -6.53
CA SER A 56 4.97 0.89 -6.54
C SER A 56 5.14 1.85 -5.37
N TYR A 57 6.35 2.34 -5.16
CA TYR A 57 6.58 3.22 -4.02
C TYR A 57 7.67 4.23 -4.36
N TYR A 58 7.65 5.34 -3.61
CA TYR A 58 8.66 6.38 -3.72
C TYR A 58 9.32 6.53 -2.36
N LEU A 59 10.62 6.34 -2.32
CA LEU A 59 11.41 6.37 -1.09
C LEU A 59 12.40 7.52 -1.20
N PRO A 60 12.07 8.71 -0.67
CA PRO A 60 12.92 9.89 -0.85
C PRO A 60 14.27 9.73 -0.17
N GLY A 61 15.33 9.89 -0.96
CA GLY A 61 16.69 9.82 -0.43
C GLY A 61 17.09 8.46 0.07
N ALA A 62 16.53 7.38 -0.49
CA ALA A 62 16.77 6.03 0.01
C ALA A 62 18.24 5.62 -0.14
N LYS A 63 18.78 5.02 0.92
CA LYS A 63 20.11 4.42 0.91
C LYS A 63 20.00 3.03 1.51
N PHE A 64 20.63 2.06 0.84
CA PHE A 64 20.60 0.68 1.31
C PHE A 64 21.87 0.42 2.09
N LYS A 65 21.73 0.07 3.38
CA LYS A 65 22.87 -0.16 4.24
C LYS A 65 22.47 -1.05 5.40
N ASP A 66 23.34 -2.00 5.77
CA ASP A 66 23.11 -2.87 6.94
C ASP A 66 21.76 -3.54 6.91
N GLU A 67 21.37 -4.06 5.74
CA GLU A 67 20.14 -4.79 5.55
C GLU A 67 18.90 -3.96 5.84
N LYS A 68 19.00 -2.65 5.69
CA LYS A 68 17.87 -1.74 5.84
C LYS A 68 17.91 -0.69 4.77
N ILE A 69 16.77 -0.03 4.58
CA ILE A 69 16.66 1.10 3.68
C ILE A 69 16.51 2.33 4.56
N TYR A 70 17.46 3.24 4.49
CA TYR A 70 17.42 4.47 5.27
C TYR A 70 16.91 5.60 4.37
N LEU A 71 15.99 6.41 4.88
CA LEU A 71 15.39 7.50 4.13
C LEU A 71 15.91 8.83 4.65
N ARG A 72 15.84 9.85 3.79
CA ARG A 72 16.26 11.19 4.21
C ARG A 72 15.27 11.76 5.23
N GLN A 73 14.00 11.43 5.08
CA GLN A 73 12.95 11.87 5.99
C GLN A 73 12.14 10.65 6.40
N ASN A 74 11.33 10.80 7.44
CA ASN A 74 10.52 9.71 7.94
C ASN A 74 9.20 9.62 7.18
N LYS A 75 9.26 9.69 5.85
CA LYS A 75 8.07 9.65 4.99
C LYS A 75 8.33 8.83 3.75
N PHE A 76 7.31 8.18 3.26
CA PHE A 76 7.38 7.55 1.94
C PHE A 76 5.97 7.44 1.38
N SER A 77 5.87 7.15 0.10
CA SER A 77 4.57 7.03 -0.57
C SER A 77 4.47 5.68 -1.26
N MET A 78 3.25 5.18 -1.35
CA MET A 78 2.95 3.96 -2.09
C MET A 78 1.85 4.30 -3.07
N PHE A 79 2.01 3.86 -4.32
CA PHE A 79 1.01 4.06 -5.36
C PHE A 79 0.34 2.72 -5.62
N PHE A 80 -0.97 2.69 -5.52
CA PHE A 80 -1.73 1.46 -5.63
C PHE A 80 -2.82 1.62 -6.68
N SER A 81 -2.95 0.66 -7.59
CA SER A 81 -4.04 0.64 -8.55
C SER A 81 -4.55 -0.78 -8.69
N ASN A 82 -5.80 -0.91 -9.11
CA ASN A 82 -6.43 -2.21 -9.24
C ASN A 82 -7.34 -2.18 -10.47
N ALA A 83 -7.26 -3.22 -11.30
CA ALA A 83 -8.08 -3.32 -12.48
C ALA A 83 -9.52 -3.73 -12.17
N ASP A 84 -9.76 -4.31 -11.00
CA ASP A 84 -11.08 -4.73 -10.59
C ASP A 84 -11.74 -3.63 -9.77
N MET A 85 -12.85 -3.09 -10.27
CA MET A 85 -13.49 -1.96 -9.63
C MET A 85 -14.08 -2.32 -8.26
N GLU A 86 -14.63 -3.50 -8.14
CA GLU A 86 -15.21 -3.91 -6.85
C GLU A 86 -14.12 -4.04 -5.79
N GLN A 87 -12.99 -4.65 -6.14
CA GLN A 87 -11.87 -4.77 -5.21
C GLN A 87 -11.32 -3.39 -4.85
N THR A 88 -11.30 -2.48 -5.82
CA THR A 88 -10.83 -1.12 -5.58
C THR A 88 -11.63 -0.46 -4.47
N ILE A 89 -12.94 -0.63 -4.48
CA ILE A 89 -13.81 -0.04 -3.45
C ILE A 89 -13.49 -0.64 -2.08
N TYR A 90 -13.30 -1.95 -2.00
CA TYR A 90 -13.00 -2.58 -0.73
C TYR A 90 -11.64 -2.15 -0.19
N PHE A 91 -10.63 -2.05 -1.06
CA PHE A 91 -9.32 -1.57 -0.63
C PHE A 91 -9.41 -0.13 -0.13
N PHE A 92 -10.13 0.72 -0.85
CA PHE A 92 -10.27 2.11 -0.45
C PHE A 92 -10.94 2.22 0.91
N ASN A 93 -12.00 1.44 1.13
CA ASN A 93 -12.67 1.44 2.43
C ASN A 93 -11.72 0.95 3.53
N GLY A 94 -10.88 -0.03 3.23
CA GLY A 94 -9.90 -0.52 4.18
C GLY A 94 -8.86 0.54 4.52
N PHE A 95 -8.36 1.24 3.51
CA PHE A 95 -7.39 2.31 3.74
C PHE A 95 -8.00 3.39 4.65
N LYS A 96 -9.27 3.73 4.43
CA LYS A 96 -9.91 4.73 5.27
C LYS A 96 -10.06 4.26 6.70
N LYS A 97 -10.32 2.97 6.91
CA LYS A 97 -10.48 2.45 8.26
C LYS A 97 -9.20 2.46 9.05
N ILE A 98 -8.06 2.25 8.39
CA ILE A 98 -6.79 2.21 9.10
C ILE A 98 -6.02 3.52 9.00
N LEU A 99 -6.64 4.56 8.44
CA LEU A 99 -6.03 5.87 8.36
C LEU A 99 -5.71 6.36 9.78
N HIS A 100 -4.52 6.89 9.98
CA HIS A 100 -4.02 7.40 11.26
C HIS A 100 -3.82 6.33 12.33
N GLN A 101 -3.81 5.07 11.95
CA GLN A 101 -3.49 4.00 12.89
C GLN A 101 -2.06 3.54 12.62
N ARG A 102 -1.33 3.20 13.67
CA ARG A 102 0.03 2.73 13.50
C ARG A 102 0.04 1.29 13.06
N TYR A 103 0.83 1.01 12.04
CA TYR A 103 1.05 -0.35 11.57
C TYR A 103 2.46 -0.74 12.02
N PRO A 104 2.57 -1.68 12.95
CA PRO A 104 3.88 -2.01 13.52
C PRO A 104 4.72 -2.83 12.57
N MET A 105 6.03 -2.60 12.65
CA MET A 105 7.01 -3.42 11.97
C MET A 105 8.16 -3.56 12.94
N ASN A 106 9.04 -4.49 12.70
CA ASN A 106 10.09 -4.81 13.65
C ASN A 106 10.90 -3.58 14.06
N GLY A 107 10.74 -3.13 15.30
CA GLY A 107 11.50 -1.98 15.82
C GLY A 107 11.09 -0.62 15.26
N ASN A 108 9.96 -0.54 14.57
CA ASN A 108 9.54 0.70 13.94
C ASN A 108 8.01 0.64 13.75
N SER A 109 7.43 1.69 13.17
CA SER A 109 6.02 1.66 12.81
C SER A 109 5.78 2.65 11.69
N MET A 110 4.71 2.41 10.91
CA MET A 110 4.29 3.35 9.88
C MET A 110 2.83 3.69 10.08
N GLU A 111 2.46 4.88 9.65
CA GLU A 111 1.10 5.36 9.80
C GLU A 111 0.65 5.95 8.48
N LEU A 112 -0.49 5.49 7.96
CA LEU A 112 -1.06 6.06 6.75
C LEU A 112 -1.70 7.38 7.14
N VAL A 113 -1.20 8.49 6.63
CA VAL A 113 -1.68 9.80 7.03
C VAL A 113 -2.49 10.51 5.95
N ARG A 114 -2.43 10.04 4.70
CA ARG A 114 -3.18 10.67 3.63
C ARG A 114 -3.44 9.71 2.49
N ILE A 115 -4.63 9.78 1.92
CA ILE A 115 -5.00 9.00 0.75
C ILE A 115 -5.38 10.00 -0.32
N LYS A 116 -4.67 9.98 -1.45
CA LYS A 116 -5.00 10.83 -2.60
C LYS A 116 -5.48 9.96 -3.73
N ASN A 117 -6.56 10.40 -4.38
CA ASN A 117 -7.08 9.70 -5.54
C ASN A 117 -6.47 10.36 -6.77
N VAL A 118 -5.51 9.68 -7.38
CA VAL A 118 -4.82 10.23 -8.54
C VAL A 118 -5.55 9.79 -9.80
N ARG A 119 -6.14 10.74 -10.52
CA ARG A 119 -6.86 10.42 -11.72
C ARG A 119 -5.91 10.39 -12.88
N ARG A 120 -6.03 9.38 -13.72
CA ARG A 120 -5.14 9.27 -14.86
C ARG A 120 -5.65 10.10 -15.99
N LYS A 121 -5.14 11.27 -16.17
CA LYS A 121 -5.61 12.12 -17.15
C LYS A 121 -5.33 11.65 -18.49
N GLU A 122 -4.27 11.15 -18.70
CA GLU A 122 -3.86 10.76 -19.95
C GLU A 122 -4.73 9.85 -20.60
N ILE A 123 -5.52 9.29 -19.92
CA ILE A 123 -6.37 8.44 -20.49
C ILE A 123 -7.09 9.02 -21.56
N LYS A 124 -7.03 10.12 -21.64
CA LYS A 124 -7.66 10.65 -22.71
C LYS A 124 -7.08 10.38 -23.84
N ASP A 125 -6.87 9.86 -24.10
CA ASP A 125 -6.51 9.62 -25.19
C ASP A 125 -6.63 9.85 -26.09
N PRO A 126 -6.33 9.63 -26.47
CA PRO A 126 -6.18 9.78 -27.34
C PRO A 126 -6.44 9.83 -28.18
N GLU A 127 -6.64 9.55 -28.05
CA GLU A 127 -6.81 9.44 -28.81
C GLU A 127 -6.76 9.54 -29.35
#